data_7b453899b68352c41f8829c595f5f8b4
#
_entry.id   7b453899b68352c41f8829c595f5f8b4
#
_cell.length_a   1.000
_cell.length_b   1.000
_cell.length_c   1.000
_cell.angle_alpha   90.00
_cell.angle_beta   90.00
_cell.angle_gamma   90.00
#
_symmetry.space_group_name_H-M   'P 1'
#
loop_
_entity.id
_entity.type
_entity.pdbx_description
1 polymer ?
#
loop_
_entity_poly.entity_id
_entity_poly.type
_entity_poly.pdbx_seq_one_letter_code
_entity_poly.pdbx_strand_id
1 'polypeptide(L)'
;MNAASQHAPVARGRAPTTSVLDEVLAVLKLALTLRLDGRRVVGRDATLALLGVAALGVWMLLTRWRLDGLALLRLDGLPGVAAMGLAAAALAWLLARSSRPGQPIRRTAWLVVGYLPAAVAIAWLLYAPLPRPVLMLAAALAAVHASLYFFFGLRALGNAPQWRAFAVWAVSVAALVAIDRAVHVDAALWEIRQPPDQLADHAESARRTEELMYRQPERIEAALARVERASADRASVYFLGFAGFGRQKLFSNEIALAARRVGERYDAAARALVLINDRRDYDTHPLASPSALRRALAGVAARMNLERDVLFLALSSHGKPGARLVVDNGALPLDWLTGDALARMLREAGIRWRVVVISACHAGAFIEHLRDPYTVVIAAAAPDRASFGCRDSRSRSYFGEAFYRDALPAAPTLRAAFGAASQAIARRERALGYVPSRPQAHFGAEVERKLAALEAARCAGVTRESLPRLAPQLAMQRLGLAPLDPGPEPAERSCHDERIHQPVEHQLRRRTPLAAVPDGIDHHAER
;
A
#
# COMPACT_ATOMS: atom_id res chain seq x y z
N MET A 1 31.56 79.74 -53.72
CA MET A 1 32.47 79.09 -52.75
C MET A 1 31.73 77.91 -52.14
N ASN A 2 32.03 76.74 -52.69
CA ASN A 2 31.40 75.46 -52.32
C ASN A 2 32.20 74.80 -51.18
N ALA A 3 31.61 74.57 -50.08
CA ALA A 3 32.17 73.69 -49.03
C ALA A 3 31.51 72.29 -49.14
N ALA A 4 32.27 71.36 -49.75
CA ALA A 4 31.88 69.96 -49.78
C ALA A 4 32.13 69.33 -48.43
N SER A 5 31.06 68.91 -47.74
CA SER A 5 31.12 68.07 -46.50
C SER A 5 31.44 66.61 -46.90
N GLN A 6 32.62 66.17 -46.59
CA GLN A 6 33.06 64.78 -46.72
C GLN A 6 32.37 63.96 -45.58
N HIS A 7 31.44 63.13 -45.95
CA HIS A 7 30.94 62.03 -45.06
C HIS A 7 31.99 60.90 -45.09
N ALA A 8 32.69 60.73 -43.96
CA ALA A 8 33.53 59.57 -43.74
C ALA A 8 32.65 58.32 -43.62
N PRO A 9 32.96 57.17 -44.24
CA PRO A 9 32.19 55.93 -44.10
C PRO A 9 32.35 55.38 -42.69
N VAL A 10 31.22 55.27 -41.99
CA VAL A 10 31.15 54.55 -40.73
C VAL A 10 31.58 53.12 -40.97
N ALA A 11 32.71 52.73 -40.41
CA ALA A 11 33.22 51.38 -40.44
C ALA A 11 32.19 50.45 -39.81
N ARG A 12 31.49 49.65 -40.61
CA ARG A 12 30.66 48.52 -40.14
C ARG A 12 31.60 47.53 -39.46
N GLY A 13 31.68 47.61 -38.12
CA GLY A 13 32.38 46.62 -37.31
C GLY A 13 31.91 45.21 -37.68
N ARG A 14 32.82 44.35 -38.13
CA ARG A 14 32.58 42.93 -38.37
C ARG A 14 31.96 42.35 -37.12
N ALA A 15 30.76 41.79 -37.23
CA ALA A 15 30.15 41.02 -36.16
C ALA A 15 31.13 39.92 -35.71
N PRO A 16 31.36 39.73 -34.41
CA PRO A 16 32.29 38.72 -33.92
C PRO A 16 31.85 37.36 -34.47
N THR A 17 32.75 36.66 -35.13
CA THR A 17 32.55 35.29 -35.64
C THR A 17 32.56 34.36 -34.41
N THR A 18 31.41 34.19 -33.77
CA THR A 18 31.27 33.24 -32.66
C THR A 18 31.36 31.81 -33.19
N SER A 19 32.12 30.95 -32.53
CA SER A 19 32.23 29.52 -32.88
C SER A 19 31.12 28.71 -32.23
N VAL A 20 30.94 27.43 -32.65
CA VAL A 20 30.04 26.48 -31.99
C VAL A 20 30.44 26.30 -30.51
N LEU A 21 31.76 26.27 -30.26
CA LEU A 21 32.29 26.15 -28.89
C LEU A 21 31.92 27.35 -28.02
N ASP A 22 31.97 28.57 -28.59
CA ASP A 22 31.56 29.78 -27.84
C ASP A 22 30.08 29.72 -27.43
N GLU A 23 29.20 29.18 -28.27
CA GLU A 23 27.80 29.02 -27.99
C GLU A 23 27.54 27.93 -26.94
N VAL A 24 28.27 26.80 -26.95
CA VAL A 24 28.20 25.76 -25.93
C VAL A 24 28.69 26.28 -24.57
N LEU A 25 29.83 26.99 -24.57
CA LEU A 25 30.37 27.63 -23.37
C LEU A 25 29.40 28.69 -22.80
N ALA A 26 28.68 29.41 -23.67
CA ALA A 26 27.65 30.37 -23.25
C ALA A 26 26.46 29.68 -22.55
N VAL A 27 26.03 28.48 -22.99
CA VAL A 27 25.04 27.66 -22.30
C VAL A 27 25.53 27.27 -20.91
N LEU A 28 26.72 26.72 -20.79
CA LEU A 28 27.32 26.32 -19.52
C LEU A 28 27.45 27.50 -18.56
N LYS A 29 27.92 28.63 -19.08
CA LYS A 29 28.05 29.86 -18.30
C LYS A 29 26.69 30.34 -17.80
N LEU A 30 25.65 30.36 -18.64
CA LEU A 30 24.30 30.73 -18.23
C LEU A 30 23.75 29.77 -17.17
N ALA A 31 23.92 28.46 -17.35
CA ALA A 31 23.45 27.46 -16.41
C ALA A 31 24.15 27.55 -15.04
N LEU A 32 25.44 27.87 -15.01
CA LEU A 32 26.23 27.91 -13.78
C LEU A 32 26.20 29.27 -13.08
N THR A 33 26.17 30.38 -13.85
CA THR A 33 26.36 31.74 -13.31
C THR A 33 25.17 32.65 -13.51
N LEU A 34 24.15 32.23 -14.23
CA LEU A 34 22.97 33.01 -14.64
C LEU A 34 23.34 34.31 -15.42
N ARG A 35 24.50 34.33 -16.08
CA ARG A 35 25.00 35.46 -16.86
C ARG A 35 25.17 35.06 -18.31
N LEU A 36 24.63 35.83 -19.23
CA LEU A 36 24.72 35.63 -20.65
C LEU A 36 25.03 36.94 -21.39
N ASP A 37 26.03 36.95 -22.28
CA ASP A 37 26.21 37.96 -23.31
C ASP A 37 25.43 37.54 -24.57
N GLY A 38 24.20 38.04 -24.70
CA GLY A 38 23.28 37.66 -25.78
C GLY A 38 23.79 38.01 -27.19
N ARG A 39 24.80 38.88 -27.29
CA ARG A 39 25.41 39.22 -28.59
C ARG A 39 26.26 38.08 -29.18
N ARG A 40 26.70 37.15 -28.31
CA ARG A 40 27.52 35.98 -28.71
C ARG A 40 26.67 34.77 -29.12
N VAL A 41 25.35 34.84 -29.01
CA VAL A 41 24.45 33.72 -29.33
C VAL A 41 23.77 33.98 -30.67
N VAL A 42 24.09 33.18 -31.66
CA VAL A 42 23.46 33.20 -32.99
C VAL A 42 22.41 32.09 -33.12
N GLY A 43 22.57 30.97 -32.43
CA GLY A 43 21.71 29.77 -32.49
C GLY A 43 21.99 28.97 -33.77
N ARG A 44 23.24 28.56 -33.96
CA ARG A 44 23.66 27.78 -35.13
C ARG A 44 23.02 26.40 -35.12
N ASP A 45 22.66 25.87 -36.28
CA ASP A 45 22.08 24.55 -36.43
C ASP A 45 23.02 23.46 -35.87
N ALA A 46 24.33 23.58 -36.07
CA ALA A 46 25.34 22.69 -35.52
C ALA A 46 25.37 22.70 -33.98
N THR A 47 25.22 23.88 -33.36
CA THR A 47 25.14 23.98 -31.88
C THR A 47 23.85 23.36 -31.35
N LEU A 48 22.73 23.60 -32.00
CA LEU A 48 21.44 23.00 -31.61
C LEU A 48 21.49 21.48 -31.74
N ALA A 49 22.03 20.95 -32.83
CA ALA A 49 22.20 19.51 -33.02
C ALA A 49 23.11 18.89 -31.94
N LEU A 50 24.25 19.52 -31.65
CA LEU A 50 25.20 19.05 -30.64
C LEU A 50 24.55 19.02 -29.24
N LEU A 51 23.85 20.07 -28.84
CA LEU A 51 23.19 20.14 -27.55
C LEU A 51 22.03 19.13 -27.45
N GLY A 52 21.28 18.93 -28.54
CA GLY A 52 20.21 17.91 -28.59
C GLY A 52 20.77 16.48 -28.47
N VAL A 53 21.86 16.18 -29.20
CA VAL A 53 22.56 14.88 -29.11
C VAL A 53 23.13 14.68 -27.70
N ALA A 54 23.73 15.73 -27.11
CA ALA A 54 24.23 15.66 -25.75
C ALA A 54 23.12 15.39 -24.73
N ALA A 55 21.96 16.05 -24.85
CA ALA A 55 20.81 15.81 -23.99
C ALA A 55 20.29 14.36 -24.10
N LEU A 56 20.17 13.85 -25.34
CA LEU A 56 19.80 12.46 -25.60
C LEU A 56 20.80 11.48 -25.00
N GLY A 57 22.10 11.74 -25.19
CA GLY A 57 23.17 10.91 -24.64
C GLY A 57 23.16 10.87 -23.12
N VAL A 58 23.02 12.03 -22.47
CA VAL A 58 22.88 12.11 -21.01
C VAL A 58 21.65 11.31 -20.54
N TRP A 59 20.51 11.47 -21.20
CA TRP A 59 19.30 10.74 -20.88
C TRP A 59 19.45 9.22 -21.03
N MET A 60 20.04 8.76 -22.14
CA MET A 60 20.33 7.35 -22.37
C MET A 60 21.28 6.77 -21.32
N LEU A 61 22.35 7.48 -20.96
CA LEU A 61 23.31 7.04 -19.94
C LEU A 61 22.65 6.96 -18.56
N LEU A 62 21.88 7.96 -18.16
CA LEU A 62 21.24 8.01 -16.85
C LEU A 62 20.12 6.99 -16.71
N THR A 63 19.32 6.77 -17.75
CA THR A 63 18.28 5.72 -17.76
C THR A 63 18.90 4.33 -17.77
N ARG A 64 20.00 4.11 -18.55
CA ARG A 64 20.75 2.85 -18.53
C ARG A 64 21.36 2.52 -17.17
N TRP A 65 21.92 3.51 -16.49
CA TRP A 65 22.53 3.32 -15.15
C TRP A 65 21.52 2.85 -14.08
N ARG A 66 20.26 3.15 -14.25
CA ARG A 66 19.20 2.69 -13.33
C ARG A 66 18.81 1.23 -13.49
N LEU A 67 19.20 0.61 -14.58
CA LEU A 67 18.77 -0.73 -14.92
C LEU A 67 19.87 -1.73 -14.56
N ASP A 68 19.55 -2.62 -13.63
CA ASP A 68 20.39 -3.78 -13.32
C ASP A 68 20.24 -4.83 -14.42
N GLY A 69 21.37 -5.35 -14.92
CA GLY A 69 21.40 -6.41 -15.93
C GLY A 69 21.68 -5.94 -17.36
N LEU A 70 21.56 -6.88 -18.31
CA LEU A 70 21.71 -6.64 -19.74
C LEU A 70 20.48 -5.91 -20.28
N ALA A 71 20.65 -4.65 -20.68
CA ALA A 71 19.60 -3.86 -21.29
C ALA A 71 19.84 -3.72 -22.78
N LEU A 72 18.80 -4.03 -23.57
CA LEU A 72 18.77 -3.84 -25.01
C LEU A 72 17.97 -2.59 -25.36
N LEU A 73 18.44 -1.84 -26.38
CA LEU A 73 17.73 -0.67 -26.88
C LEU A 73 16.49 -1.12 -27.67
N ARG A 74 15.34 -0.58 -27.34
CA ARG A 74 14.08 -0.80 -28.08
C ARG A 74 13.76 0.40 -28.97
N LEU A 75 13.49 0.13 -30.23
CA LEU A 75 13.11 1.18 -31.18
C LEU A 75 11.69 1.71 -30.97
N ASP A 76 10.84 0.95 -30.29
CA ASP A 76 9.46 1.34 -29.94
C ASP A 76 9.39 2.57 -29.02
N GLY A 77 10.48 2.92 -28.34
CA GLY A 77 10.59 4.14 -27.53
C GLY A 77 10.86 5.42 -28.35
N LEU A 78 11.24 5.28 -29.62
CA LEU A 78 11.53 6.44 -30.49
C LEU A 78 10.37 7.44 -30.63
N PRO A 79 9.08 7.03 -30.70
CA PRO A 79 7.98 7.98 -30.69
C PRO A 79 7.94 8.89 -29.48
N GLY A 80 8.31 8.39 -28.29
CA GLY A 80 8.42 9.18 -27.06
C GLY A 80 9.52 10.24 -27.15
N VAL A 81 10.69 9.87 -27.68
CA VAL A 81 11.81 10.81 -27.93
C VAL A 81 11.40 11.89 -28.95
N ALA A 82 10.71 11.48 -30.03
CA ALA A 82 10.18 12.41 -31.02
C ALA A 82 9.16 13.39 -30.42
N ALA A 83 8.26 12.91 -29.56
CA ALA A 83 7.30 13.74 -28.84
C ALA A 83 7.99 14.79 -27.95
N MET A 84 9.05 14.42 -27.22
CA MET A 84 9.86 15.36 -26.44
C MET A 84 10.54 16.39 -27.33
N GLY A 85 11.09 15.98 -28.47
CA GLY A 85 11.68 16.88 -29.46
C GLY A 85 10.66 17.90 -30.00
N LEU A 86 9.47 17.45 -30.34
CA LEU A 86 8.36 18.31 -30.78
C LEU A 86 7.91 19.28 -29.67
N ALA A 87 7.85 18.83 -28.41
CA ALA A 87 7.53 19.69 -27.29
C ALA A 87 8.59 20.78 -27.08
N ALA A 88 9.89 20.45 -27.19
CA ALA A 88 10.97 21.40 -27.11
C ALA A 88 10.92 22.43 -28.28
N ALA A 89 10.62 21.98 -29.49
CA ALA A 89 10.44 22.84 -30.65
C ALA A 89 9.22 23.79 -30.50
N ALA A 90 8.09 23.29 -30.02
CA ALA A 90 6.89 24.08 -29.72
C ALA A 90 7.18 25.14 -28.66
N LEU A 91 7.91 24.78 -27.60
CA LEU A 91 8.35 25.70 -26.56
C LEU A 91 9.26 26.79 -27.11
N ALA A 92 10.25 26.42 -27.92
CA ALA A 92 11.14 27.39 -28.59
C ALA A 92 10.37 28.37 -29.47
N TRP A 93 9.36 27.88 -30.18
CA TRP A 93 8.49 28.69 -31.02
C TRP A 93 7.59 29.66 -30.20
N LEU A 94 6.99 29.20 -29.10
CA LEU A 94 6.24 30.04 -28.19
C LEU A 94 7.08 31.14 -27.56
N LEU A 95 8.29 30.79 -27.12
CA LEU A 95 9.25 31.75 -26.58
C LEU A 95 9.69 32.79 -27.63
N ALA A 96 9.92 32.38 -28.89
CA ALA A 96 10.24 33.29 -29.98
C ALA A 96 9.10 34.28 -30.28
N ARG A 97 7.85 33.82 -30.25
CA ARG A 97 6.65 34.67 -30.43
C ARG A 97 6.41 35.65 -29.30
N SER A 98 6.79 35.29 -28.08
CA SER A 98 6.70 36.18 -26.89
C SER A 98 7.81 37.25 -26.88
N SER A 99 8.85 37.07 -27.67
CA SER A 99 9.96 38.01 -27.83
C SER A 99 9.61 39.16 -28.80
N ARG A 100 10.50 40.18 -28.96
CA ARG A 100 10.27 41.27 -29.89
C ARG A 100 10.17 40.77 -31.36
N PRO A 101 9.31 41.40 -32.19
CA PRO A 101 9.22 41.09 -33.61
C PRO A 101 10.60 41.17 -34.27
N GLY A 102 10.96 40.12 -35.07
CA GLY A 102 12.25 40.06 -35.80
C GLY A 102 13.33 39.26 -35.11
N GLN A 103 13.13 38.73 -33.91
CA GLN A 103 14.12 37.81 -33.31
C GLN A 103 14.02 36.41 -33.97
N PRO A 104 15.16 35.84 -34.41
CA PRO A 104 15.16 34.54 -35.05
C PRO A 104 14.83 33.44 -34.03
N ILE A 105 13.94 32.54 -34.41
CA ILE A 105 13.53 31.37 -33.60
C ILE A 105 14.74 30.55 -33.09
N ARG A 106 15.80 30.50 -33.85
CA ARG A 106 17.06 29.79 -33.52
C ARG A 106 17.68 30.21 -32.19
N ARG A 107 17.58 31.47 -31.81
CA ARG A 107 18.12 31.97 -30.53
C ARG A 107 17.33 31.49 -29.34
N THR A 108 16.01 31.42 -29.46
CA THR A 108 15.16 30.86 -28.43
C THR A 108 15.24 29.34 -28.38
N ALA A 109 15.38 28.68 -29.53
CA ALA A 109 15.67 27.24 -29.61
C ALA A 109 17.00 26.89 -28.91
N TRP A 110 18.02 27.69 -29.08
CA TRP A 110 19.29 27.52 -28.37
C TRP A 110 19.12 27.55 -26.83
N LEU A 111 18.30 28.46 -26.31
CA LEU A 111 18.03 28.55 -24.89
C LEU A 111 17.30 27.29 -24.37
N VAL A 112 16.31 26.81 -25.10
CA VAL A 112 15.51 25.62 -24.72
C VAL A 112 16.35 24.35 -24.81
N VAL A 113 16.99 24.11 -25.97
CA VAL A 113 17.79 22.91 -26.20
C VAL A 113 19.01 22.87 -25.28
N GLY A 114 19.61 24.05 -25.01
CA GLY A 114 20.72 24.16 -24.07
C GLY A 114 20.40 23.77 -22.63
N TYR A 115 19.14 23.93 -22.21
CA TYR A 115 18.73 23.52 -20.88
C TYR A 115 18.40 22.01 -20.76
N LEU A 116 18.13 21.33 -21.87
CA LEU A 116 17.71 19.92 -21.85
C LEU A 116 18.66 18.98 -21.10
N PRO A 117 20.01 19.04 -21.26
CA PRO A 117 20.91 18.17 -20.50
C PRO A 117 20.78 18.36 -18.98
N ALA A 118 20.63 19.61 -18.53
CA ALA A 118 20.42 19.93 -17.13
C ALA A 118 19.03 19.46 -16.64
N ALA A 119 17.99 19.67 -17.45
CA ALA A 119 16.64 19.21 -17.13
C ALA A 119 16.57 17.67 -16.97
N VAL A 120 17.24 16.94 -17.85
CA VAL A 120 17.35 15.47 -17.77
C VAL A 120 18.07 15.04 -16.50
N ALA A 121 19.20 15.67 -16.16
CA ALA A 121 19.95 15.36 -14.94
C ALA A 121 19.12 15.66 -13.66
N ILE A 122 18.38 16.75 -13.65
CA ILE A 122 17.48 17.13 -12.56
C ILE A 122 16.33 16.11 -12.45
N ALA A 123 15.66 15.77 -13.55
CA ALA A 123 14.62 14.76 -13.57
C ALA A 123 15.14 13.44 -13.00
N TRP A 124 16.32 13.00 -13.42
CA TRP A 124 16.95 11.79 -12.89
C TRP A 124 17.17 11.85 -11.38
N LEU A 125 17.62 12.99 -10.82
CA LEU A 125 17.81 13.18 -9.38
C LEU A 125 16.47 13.10 -8.60
N LEU A 126 15.39 13.62 -9.18
CA LEU A 126 14.08 13.60 -8.55
C LEU A 126 13.46 12.19 -8.46
N TYR A 127 13.93 11.25 -9.28
CA TYR A 127 13.56 9.85 -9.21
C TYR A 127 14.52 9.00 -8.34
N ALA A 128 15.52 9.60 -7.70
CA ALA A 128 16.42 8.87 -6.81
C ALA A 128 15.66 8.39 -5.54
N PRO A 129 16.07 7.28 -4.91
CA PRO A 129 15.45 6.76 -3.68
C PRO A 129 15.88 7.59 -2.46
N LEU A 130 15.51 8.88 -2.46
CA LEU A 130 15.80 9.84 -1.40
C LEU A 130 14.55 10.10 -0.55
N PRO A 131 14.70 10.53 0.71
CA PRO A 131 13.58 10.91 1.55
C PRO A 131 12.72 12.02 0.91
N ARG A 132 11.39 11.91 0.99
CA ARG A 132 10.45 12.88 0.39
C ARG A 132 10.78 14.36 0.64
N PRO A 133 11.14 14.81 1.86
CA PRO A 133 11.46 16.21 2.08
C PRO A 133 12.70 16.66 1.28
N VAL A 134 13.69 15.77 1.08
CA VAL A 134 14.88 16.04 0.25
C VAL A 134 14.49 16.17 -1.21
N LEU A 135 13.63 15.29 -1.72
CA LEU A 135 13.11 15.35 -3.09
C LEU A 135 12.28 16.61 -3.33
N MET A 136 11.43 17.00 -2.38
CA MET A 136 10.66 18.24 -2.47
C MET A 136 11.57 19.48 -2.50
N LEU A 137 12.59 19.53 -1.66
CA LEU A 137 13.57 20.60 -1.67
C LEU A 137 14.35 20.65 -2.99
N ALA A 138 14.83 19.49 -3.47
CA ALA A 138 15.52 19.38 -4.76
C ALA A 138 14.64 19.84 -5.92
N ALA A 139 13.35 19.45 -5.93
CA ALA A 139 12.40 19.90 -6.95
C ALA A 139 12.16 21.42 -6.90
N ALA A 140 12.02 22.00 -5.71
CA ALA A 140 11.88 23.44 -5.54
C ALA A 140 13.14 24.19 -6.03
N LEU A 141 14.33 23.74 -5.67
CA LEU A 141 15.59 24.34 -6.11
C LEU A 141 15.76 24.24 -7.63
N ALA A 142 15.41 23.08 -8.22
CA ALA A 142 15.43 22.88 -9.65
C ALA A 142 14.45 23.80 -10.39
N ALA A 143 13.24 23.98 -9.86
CA ALA A 143 12.25 24.89 -10.43
C ALA A 143 12.72 26.36 -10.37
N VAL A 144 13.31 26.77 -9.24
CA VAL A 144 13.91 28.11 -9.10
C VAL A 144 15.07 28.29 -10.09
N HIS A 145 15.96 27.32 -10.18
CA HIS A 145 17.09 27.38 -11.13
C HIS A 145 16.62 27.46 -12.58
N ALA A 146 15.67 26.63 -13.00
CA ALA A 146 15.08 26.70 -14.34
C ALA A 146 14.46 28.05 -14.62
N SER A 147 13.72 28.60 -13.65
CA SER A 147 13.09 29.93 -13.75
C SER A 147 14.12 31.03 -13.98
N LEU A 148 15.18 31.01 -13.19
CA LEU A 148 16.26 31.99 -13.31
C LEU A 148 17.03 31.83 -14.63
N TYR A 149 17.31 30.62 -15.07
CA TYR A 149 17.96 30.34 -16.35
C TYR A 149 17.17 30.94 -17.52
N PHE A 150 15.86 30.64 -17.61
CA PHE A 150 15.02 31.16 -18.68
C PHE A 150 14.82 32.68 -18.57
N PHE A 151 14.64 33.19 -17.35
CA PHE A 151 14.48 34.63 -17.13
C PHE A 151 15.69 35.43 -17.59
N PHE A 152 16.91 35.07 -17.15
CA PHE A 152 18.12 35.76 -17.53
C PHE A 152 18.49 35.52 -18.99
N GLY A 153 18.24 34.30 -19.50
CA GLY A 153 18.46 33.96 -20.92
C GLY A 153 17.57 34.77 -21.84
N LEU A 154 16.27 34.85 -21.60
CA LEU A 154 15.34 35.64 -22.41
C LEU A 154 15.62 37.14 -22.34
N ARG A 155 15.99 37.65 -21.18
CA ARG A 155 16.40 39.04 -21.02
C ARG A 155 17.65 39.38 -21.85
N ALA A 156 18.65 38.51 -21.84
CA ALA A 156 19.88 38.69 -22.58
C ALA A 156 19.69 38.58 -24.11
N LEU A 157 18.77 37.72 -24.54
CA LEU A 157 18.52 37.48 -25.97
C LEU A 157 17.58 38.48 -26.63
N GLY A 158 16.64 39.08 -25.91
CA GLY A 158 15.60 39.82 -26.62
C GLY A 158 14.82 40.91 -25.91
N ASN A 159 15.19 41.33 -24.70
CA ASN A 159 14.46 42.40 -23.98
C ASN A 159 12.94 42.17 -23.90
N ALA A 160 12.47 40.94 -23.73
CA ALA A 160 11.08 40.63 -23.52
C ALA A 160 10.60 41.23 -22.17
N PRO A 161 9.37 41.78 -22.08
CA PRO A 161 8.84 42.26 -20.80
C PRO A 161 8.76 41.09 -19.81
N GLN A 162 9.17 41.34 -18.55
CA GLN A 162 9.40 40.31 -17.52
C GLN A 162 8.20 39.39 -17.30
N TRP A 163 6.96 39.94 -17.30
CA TRP A 163 5.75 39.17 -17.10
C TRP A 163 5.44 38.16 -18.22
N ARG A 164 5.77 38.50 -19.49
CA ARG A 164 5.63 37.58 -20.63
C ARG A 164 6.62 36.42 -20.55
N ALA A 165 7.84 36.68 -20.17
CA ALA A 165 8.85 35.65 -19.95
C ALA A 165 8.42 34.69 -18.86
N PHE A 166 7.86 35.19 -17.75
CA PHE A 166 7.34 34.38 -16.67
C PHE A 166 6.10 33.56 -17.10
N ALA A 167 5.14 34.15 -17.79
CA ALA A 167 3.94 33.45 -18.26
C ALA A 167 4.29 32.30 -19.20
N VAL A 168 5.17 32.52 -20.16
CA VAL A 168 5.62 31.47 -21.09
C VAL A 168 6.38 30.37 -20.36
N TRP A 169 7.23 30.72 -19.42
CA TRP A 169 7.90 29.75 -18.56
C TRP A 169 6.88 28.88 -17.78
N ALA A 170 5.91 29.48 -17.11
CA ALA A 170 4.90 28.75 -16.31
C ALA A 170 4.08 27.77 -17.17
N VAL A 171 3.63 28.22 -18.36
CA VAL A 171 2.92 27.36 -19.33
C VAL A 171 3.83 26.22 -19.81
N SER A 172 5.11 26.48 -20.01
CA SER A 172 6.07 25.49 -20.50
C SER A 172 6.36 24.39 -19.45
N VAL A 173 6.52 24.79 -18.18
CA VAL A 173 6.68 23.82 -17.07
C VAL A 173 5.42 22.96 -16.93
N ALA A 174 4.24 23.58 -16.98
CA ALA A 174 2.98 22.83 -16.92
C ALA A 174 2.82 21.85 -18.08
N ALA A 175 3.20 22.26 -19.31
CA ALA A 175 3.16 21.39 -20.49
C ALA A 175 4.15 20.23 -20.38
N LEU A 176 5.39 20.47 -19.92
CA LEU A 176 6.38 19.41 -19.73
C LEU A 176 5.95 18.38 -18.67
N VAL A 177 5.39 18.85 -17.56
CA VAL A 177 4.83 17.95 -16.51
C VAL A 177 3.64 17.13 -17.05
N ALA A 178 2.77 17.75 -17.86
CA ALA A 178 1.65 17.05 -18.47
C ALA A 178 2.10 15.98 -19.47
N ILE A 179 3.14 16.29 -20.28
CA ILE A 179 3.72 15.34 -21.25
C ILE A 179 4.40 14.18 -20.52
N ASP A 180 5.19 14.44 -19.49
CA ASP A 180 5.84 13.41 -18.67
C ASP A 180 4.80 12.45 -18.06
N ARG A 181 3.68 13.01 -17.53
CA ARG A 181 2.56 12.21 -16.99
C ARG A 181 1.81 11.40 -18.06
N ALA A 182 1.69 11.93 -19.28
CA ALA A 182 0.91 11.29 -20.33
C ALA A 182 1.69 10.20 -21.09
N VAL A 183 3.01 10.34 -21.26
CA VAL A 183 3.79 9.54 -22.20
C VAL A 183 4.63 8.45 -21.53
N HIS A 184 4.86 8.48 -20.20
CA HIS A 184 5.68 7.50 -19.46
C HIS A 184 6.98 7.12 -20.21
N VAL A 185 7.72 8.12 -20.64
CA VAL A 185 8.86 7.99 -21.59
C VAL A 185 10.00 7.12 -21.06
N ASP A 186 10.11 7.00 -19.73
CA ASP A 186 11.25 6.31 -19.09
C ASP A 186 11.29 4.80 -19.29
N ALA A 187 10.15 4.16 -19.54
CA ALA A 187 10.08 2.70 -19.64
C ALA A 187 10.31 2.14 -21.05
N ALA A 188 10.34 3.00 -22.09
CA ALA A 188 10.17 2.56 -23.47
C ALA A 188 11.46 2.31 -24.25
N LEU A 189 12.62 2.87 -23.84
CA LEU A 189 13.86 2.73 -24.62
C LEU A 189 14.71 1.53 -24.27
N TRP A 190 14.57 0.97 -23.09
CA TRP A 190 15.39 -0.14 -22.65
C TRP A 190 14.53 -1.35 -22.28
N GLU A 191 14.89 -2.50 -22.79
CA GLU A 191 14.37 -3.80 -22.35
C GLU A 191 15.46 -4.52 -21.55
N ILE A 192 15.13 -4.87 -20.29
CA ILE A 192 16.00 -5.70 -19.46
C ILE A 192 15.84 -7.13 -19.96
N ARG A 193 16.90 -7.68 -20.54
CA ARG A 193 16.95 -9.10 -20.87
C ARG A 193 17.19 -9.87 -19.58
N GLN A 194 16.14 -10.51 -19.10
CA GLN A 194 16.27 -11.41 -17.95
C GLN A 194 17.13 -12.62 -18.35
N PRO A 195 18.04 -13.05 -17.46
CA PRO A 195 18.78 -14.30 -17.67
C PRO A 195 17.85 -15.47 -17.91
N PRO A 196 18.24 -16.49 -18.69
CA PRO A 196 17.40 -17.65 -19.02
C PRO A 196 16.85 -18.39 -17.79
N ASP A 197 17.61 -18.45 -16.71
CA ASP A 197 17.23 -18.97 -15.40
C ASP A 197 16.08 -18.19 -14.78
N GLN A 198 16.13 -16.85 -14.79
CA GLN A 198 15.04 -16.02 -14.29
C GLN A 198 13.79 -16.11 -15.16
N LEU A 199 13.93 -16.29 -16.47
CA LEU A 199 12.79 -16.52 -17.36
C LEU A 199 12.13 -17.88 -17.08
N ALA A 200 12.93 -18.92 -16.77
CA ALA A 200 12.41 -20.21 -16.35
C ALA A 200 11.67 -20.12 -15.00
N ASP A 201 12.23 -19.40 -14.04
CA ASP A 201 11.59 -19.15 -12.74
C ASP A 201 10.28 -18.36 -12.87
N HIS A 202 10.23 -17.37 -13.77
CA HIS A 202 9.00 -16.63 -14.06
C HIS A 202 7.94 -17.52 -14.74
N ALA A 203 8.32 -18.37 -15.68
CA ALA A 203 7.40 -19.30 -16.35
C ALA A 203 6.85 -20.33 -15.37
N GLU A 204 7.69 -20.86 -14.48
CA GLU A 204 7.27 -21.78 -13.41
C GLU A 204 6.36 -21.07 -12.40
N SER A 205 6.68 -19.86 -12.02
CA SER A 205 5.83 -19.04 -11.15
C SER A 205 4.47 -18.73 -11.79
N ALA A 206 4.43 -18.45 -13.10
CA ALA A 206 3.20 -18.22 -13.84
C ALA A 206 2.32 -19.48 -13.91
N ARG A 207 2.92 -20.66 -14.19
CA ARG A 207 2.21 -21.95 -14.19
C ARG A 207 1.63 -22.27 -12.82
N ARG A 208 2.40 -22.12 -11.76
CA ARG A 208 1.93 -22.31 -10.37
C ARG A 208 0.77 -21.37 -10.04
N THR A 209 0.82 -20.13 -10.53
CA THR A 209 -0.24 -19.15 -10.35
C THR A 209 -1.53 -19.57 -11.05
N GLU A 210 -1.42 -20.07 -12.28
CA GLU A 210 -2.55 -20.58 -13.05
C GLU A 210 -3.19 -21.79 -12.35
N GLU A 211 -2.40 -22.83 -12.02
CA GLU A 211 -2.88 -23.99 -11.27
C GLU A 211 -3.54 -23.61 -9.94
N LEU A 212 -2.93 -22.67 -9.21
CA LEU A 212 -3.46 -22.18 -7.96
C LEU A 212 -4.87 -21.59 -8.13
N MET A 213 -5.10 -20.81 -9.19
CA MET A 213 -6.42 -20.23 -9.48
C MET A 213 -7.44 -21.30 -9.87
N TYR A 214 -7.09 -22.21 -10.75
CA TYR A 214 -8.01 -23.26 -11.22
C TYR A 214 -8.44 -24.22 -10.12
N ARG A 215 -7.58 -24.47 -9.13
CA ARG A 215 -7.90 -25.34 -7.98
C ARG A 215 -8.73 -24.65 -6.90
N GLN A 216 -8.88 -23.31 -6.90
CA GLN A 216 -9.59 -22.62 -5.84
C GLN A 216 -11.07 -23.02 -5.68
N PRO A 217 -11.87 -23.19 -6.75
CA PRO A 217 -13.25 -23.64 -6.62
C PRO A 217 -13.35 -24.99 -5.90
N GLU A 218 -12.55 -25.97 -6.30
CA GLU A 218 -12.54 -27.31 -5.69
C GLU A 218 -12.11 -27.27 -4.23
N ARG A 219 -11.09 -26.46 -3.90
CA ARG A 219 -10.61 -26.29 -2.52
C ARG A 219 -11.66 -25.69 -1.60
N ILE A 220 -12.38 -24.68 -2.08
CA ILE A 220 -13.47 -24.07 -1.29
C ILE A 220 -14.58 -25.10 -1.07
N GLU A 221 -14.98 -25.86 -2.06
CA GLU A 221 -15.99 -26.90 -1.93
C GLU A 221 -15.53 -28.03 -0.99
N ALA A 222 -14.28 -28.49 -1.12
CA ALA A 222 -13.70 -29.47 -0.22
C ALA A 222 -13.62 -28.98 1.23
N ALA A 223 -13.30 -27.69 1.43
CA ALA A 223 -13.32 -27.07 2.76
C ALA A 223 -14.74 -26.97 3.32
N LEU A 224 -15.70 -26.55 2.50
CA LEU A 224 -17.10 -26.49 2.86
C LEU A 224 -17.69 -27.87 3.18
N ALA A 225 -17.29 -28.91 2.45
CA ALA A 225 -17.77 -30.30 2.70
C ALA A 225 -17.42 -30.79 4.13
N ARG A 226 -16.36 -30.25 4.73
CA ARG A 226 -15.93 -30.60 6.11
C ARG A 226 -16.69 -29.82 7.19
N VAL A 227 -17.42 -28.75 6.82
CA VAL A 227 -18.21 -27.95 7.75
C VAL A 227 -19.51 -28.70 8.06
N GLU A 228 -19.72 -29.03 9.33
CA GLU A 228 -20.94 -29.71 9.78
C GLU A 228 -22.18 -28.83 9.59
N ARG A 229 -23.32 -29.46 9.31
CA ARG A 229 -24.62 -28.78 9.21
C ARG A 229 -25.14 -28.40 10.59
N ALA A 230 -26.11 -27.48 10.58
CA ALA A 230 -26.81 -27.06 11.79
C ALA A 230 -27.42 -28.26 12.55
N SER A 231 -27.36 -28.19 13.87
CA SER A 231 -28.11 -29.10 14.72
C SER A 231 -29.60 -28.85 14.56
N ALA A 232 -30.41 -29.91 14.61
CA ALA A 232 -31.88 -29.77 14.61
C ALA A 232 -32.39 -29.04 15.89
N ASP A 233 -31.75 -29.27 17.03
CA ASP A 233 -32.32 -28.98 18.34
C ASP A 233 -31.70 -27.78 19.05
N ARG A 234 -30.48 -27.36 18.66
CA ARG A 234 -29.74 -26.28 19.33
C ARG A 234 -29.12 -25.27 18.36
N ALA A 235 -28.96 -24.04 18.83
CA ALA A 235 -28.20 -23.02 18.12
C ALA A 235 -26.71 -23.35 18.13
N SER A 236 -26.04 -23.12 17.02
CA SER A 236 -24.63 -23.41 16.82
C SER A 236 -23.86 -22.16 16.46
N VAL A 237 -22.55 -22.17 16.70
CA VAL A 237 -21.64 -21.14 16.20
C VAL A 237 -20.81 -21.71 15.03
N TYR A 238 -20.76 -20.96 13.94
CA TYR A 238 -19.92 -21.22 12.78
C TYR A 238 -18.73 -20.26 12.79
N PHE A 239 -17.54 -20.78 12.50
CA PHE A 239 -16.34 -19.95 12.41
C PHE A 239 -15.90 -19.81 10.96
N LEU A 240 -15.65 -18.57 10.54
CA LEU A 240 -15.00 -18.29 9.26
C LEU A 240 -13.78 -17.39 9.51
N GLY A 241 -12.57 -17.88 9.16
CA GLY A 241 -11.33 -17.16 9.31
C GLY A 241 -10.83 -16.64 7.96
N PHE A 242 -10.22 -15.44 7.96
CA PHE A 242 -9.66 -14.80 6.78
C PHE A 242 -8.30 -14.18 7.12
N ALA A 243 -7.20 -14.78 6.63
CA ALA A 243 -5.84 -14.25 6.70
C ALA A 243 -5.46 -13.63 5.36
N GLY A 244 -5.57 -12.31 5.22
CA GLY A 244 -5.51 -11.63 3.92
C GLY A 244 -4.11 -11.41 3.37
N PHE A 245 -3.06 -11.34 4.21
CA PHE A 245 -1.70 -10.98 3.79
C PHE A 245 -0.72 -12.15 3.92
N GLY A 246 -0.34 -12.73 2.77
CA GLY A 246 0.44 -13.98 2.71
C GLY A 246 1.95 -13.83 2.86
N ARG A 247 2.50 -12.63 2.84
CA ARG A 247 3.94 -12.40 3.00
C ARG A 247 4.41 -12.55 4.45
N GLN A 248 3.49 -12.45 5.41
CA GLN A 248 3.77 -12.52 6.84
C GLN A 248 2.95 -13.63 7.50
N LYS A 249 3.63 -14.61 8.11
CA LYS A 249 2.98 -15.77 8.77
C LYS A 249 2.13 -15.40 9.99
N LEU A 250 2.34 -14.22 10.56
CA LEU A 250 1.61 -13.79 11.75
C LEU A 250 0.09 -13.78 11.54
N PHE A 251 -0.40 -13.44 10.34
CA PHE A 251 -1.84 -13.35 10.06
C PHE A 251 -2.49 -14.74 9.97
N SER A 252 -1.82 -15.71 9.33
CA SER A 252 -2.28 -17.11 9.33
C SER A 252 -2.25 -17.72 10.73
N ASN A 253 -1.19 -17.48 11.50
CA ASN A 253 -1.09 -17.92 12.89
C ASN A 253 -2.18 -17.31 13.80
N GLU A 254 -2.53 -16.06 13.56
CA GLU A 254 -3.58 -15.38 14.34
C GLU A 254 -4.97 -15.96 14.03
N ILE A 255 -5.27 -16.23 12.75
CA ILE A 255 -6.52 -16.89 12.36
C ILE A 255 -6.58 -18.33 12.89
N ALA A 256 -5.47 -19.07 12.88
CA ALA A 256 -5.39 -20.39 13.49
C ALA A 256 -5.69 -20.34 14.99
N LEU A 257 -5.13 -19.37 15.72
CA LEU A 257 -5.43 -19.15 17.14
C LEU A 257 -6.91 -18.79 17.35
N ALA A 258 -7.46 -17.89 16.52
CA ALA A 258 -8.87 -17.51 16.59
C ALA A 258 -9.79 -18.72 16.40
N ALA A 259 -9.53 -19.54 15.36
CA ALA A 259 -10.30 -20.78 15.09
C ALA A 259 -10.30 -21.73 16.31
N ARG A 260 -9.12 -21.94 16.91
CA ARG A 260 -8.99 -22.77 18.11
C ARG A 260 -9.78 -22.21 19.27
N ARG A 261 -9.62 -20.92 19.60
CA ARG A 261 -10.24 -20.31 20.77
C ARG A 261 -11.76 -20.17 20.64
N VAL A 262 -12.23 -19.87 19.44
CA VAL A 262 -13.68 -19.85 19.15
C VAL A 262 -14.23 -21.28 19.16
N GLY A 263 -13.49 -22.25 18.61
CA GLY A 263 -13.82 -23.68 18.70
C GLY A 263 -13.97 -24.15 20.14
N GLU A 264 -13.01 -23.85 21.01
CA GLU A 264 -13.05 -24.20 22.45
C GLU A 264 -14.18 -23.48 23.18
N ARG A 265 -14.42 -22.18 22.89
CA ARG A 265 -15.43 -21.38 23.59
C ARG A 265 -16.85 -21.72 23.17
N TYR A 266 -17.10 -21.99 21.89
CA TYR A 266 -18.45 -22.11 21.33
C TYR A 266 -18.73 -23.49 20.69
N ASP A 267 -17.86 -24.47 20.89
CA ASP A 267 -17.96 -25.79 20.24
C ASP A 267 -18.06 -25.67 18.69
N ALA A 268 -17.29 -24.75 18.12
CA ALA A 268 -17.37 -24.43 16.69
C ALA A 268 -16.33 -25.16 15.83
N ALA A 269 -15.53 -26.08 16.40
CA ALA A 269 -14.40 -26.71 15.71
C ALA A 269 -14.83 -27.51 14.47
N ALA A 270 -15.94 -28.24 14.54
CA ALA A 270 -16.48 -28.98 13.41
C ALA A 270 -17.23 -28.09 12.39
N ARG A 271 -17.49 -26.85 12.74
CA ARG A 271 -18.19 -25.84 11.93
C ARG A 271 -17.27 -24.66 11.58
N ALA A 272 -16.00 -24.96 11.39
CA ALA A 272 -14.98 -23.95 11.07
C ALA A 272 -14.48 -24.09 9.64
N LEU A 273 -14.25 -22.95 8.98
CA LEU A 273 -13.60 -22.82 7.70
C LEU A 273 -12.59 -21.67 7.75
N VAL A 274 -11.44 -21.82 7.10
CA VAL A 274 -10.44 -20.77 7.02
C VAL A 274 -10.03 -20.52 5.58
N LEU A 275 -9.83 -19.24 5.25
CA LEU A 275 -9.26 -18.75 4.00
C LEU A 275 -7.91 -18.13 4.35
N ILE A 276 -6.84 -18.60 3.75
CA ILE A 276 -5.48 -18.22 4.16
C ILE A 276 -4.62 -17.90 2.94
N ASN A 277 -4.04 -16.71 2.94
CA ASN A 277 -2.89 -16.40 2.09
C ASN A 277 -1.62 -16.68 2.89
N ASP A 278 -0.84 -17.67 2.47
CA ASP A 278 0.52 -17.93 2.97
C ASP A 278 1.39 -18.32 1.78
N ARG A 279 2.43 -17.52 1.48
CA ARG A 279 3.34 -17.77 0.35
C ARG A 279 4.12 -19.09 0.46
N ARG A 280 4.19 -19.66 1.66
CA ARG A 280 4.93 -20.89 1.95
C ARG A 280 4.05 -22.13 1.83
N ASP A 281 2.73 -21.93 1.82
CA ASP A 281 1.75 -23.02 1.75
C ASP A 281 0.51 -22.58 0.96
N TYR A 282 0.59 -22.72 -0.35
CA TYR A 282 -0.54 -22.47 -1.24
C TYR A 282 -1.49 -23.66 -1.38
N ASP A 283 -1.10 -24.82 -0.84
CA ASP A 283 -1.79 -26.09 -1.15
C ASP A 283 -2.75 -26.56 -0.06
N THR A 284 -2.60 -26.07 1.16
CA THR A 284 -3.39 -26.56 2.30
C THR A 284 -4.75 -25.90 2.42
N HIS A 285 -4.86 -24.59 2.12
CA HIS A 285 -6.08 -23.81 2.35
C HIS A 285 -6.61 -23.15 1.08
N PRO A 286 -7.93 -22.90 0.99
CA PRO A 286 -8.46 -21.95 0.02
C PRO A 286 -7.85 -20.56 0.26
N LEU A 287 -7.57 -19.81 -0.82
CA LEU A 287 -7.00 -18.47 -0.74
C LEU A 287 -7.99 -17.49 -0.09
N ALA A 288 -7.44 -16.56 0.69
CA ALA A 288 -8.16 -15.42 1.20
C ALA A 288 -8.27 -14.34 0.11
N SER A 289 -9.39 -14.33 -0.62
CA SER A 289 -9.76 -13.29 -1.57
C SER A 289 -11.20 -12.84 -1.33
N PRO A 290 -11.62 -11.65 -1.79
CA PRO A 290 -13.01 -11.22 -1.69
C PRO A 290 -13.99 -12.20 -2.36
N SER A 291 -13.63 -12.77 -3.50
CA SER A 291 -14.44 -13.77 -4.21
C SER A 291 -14.55 -15.08 -3.43
N ALA A 292 -13.45 -15.56 -2.85
CA ALA A 292 -13.45 -16.74 -2.00
C ALA A 292 -14.27 -16.51 -0.73
N LEU A 293 -14.16 -15.32 -0.10
CA LEU A 293 -14.95 -14.97 1.08
C LEU A 293 -16.45 -14.97 0.78
N ARG A 294 -16.89 -14.39 -0.35
CA ARG A 294 -18.30 -14.42 -0.78
C ARG A 294 -18.80 -15.84 -0.94
N ARG A 295 -18.04 -16.71 -1.62
CA ARG A 295 -18.40 -18.12 -1.81
C ARG A 295 -18.43 -18.90 -0.50
N ALA A 296 -17.44 -18.66 0.38
CA ALA A 296 -17.39 -19.28 1.72
C ALA A 296 -18.58 -18.84 2.58
N LEU A 297 -18.95 -17.57 2.60
CA LEU A 297 -20.11 -17.06 3.32
C LEU A 297 -21.41 -17.72 2.82
N ALA A 298 -21.61 -17.79 1.51
CA ALA A 298 -22.79 -18.46 0.92
C ALA A 298 -22.82 -19.96 1.28
N GLY A 299 -21.67 -20.65 1.19
CA GLY A 299 -21.57 -22.06 1.51
C GLY A 299 -21.75 -22.36 3.00
N VAL A 300 -21.28 -21.49 3.90
CA VAL A 300 -21.51 -21.58 5.34
C VAL A 300 -22.99 -21.31 5.63
N ALA A 301 -23.58 -20.26 5.04
CA ALA A 301 -25.01 -19.95 5.21
C ALA A 301 -25.92 -21.11 4.82
N ALA A 302 -25.60 -21.84 3.75
CA ALA A 302 -26.33 -23.03 3.31
C ALA A 302 -26.27 -24.21 4.31
N ARG A 303 -25.37 -24.15 5.29
CA ARG A 303 -25.20 -25.15 6.36
C ARG A 303 -25.78 -24.70 7.69
N MET A 304 -26.00 -23.39 7.86
CA MET A 304 -26.54 -22.77 9.06
C MET A 304 -28.07 -22.86 9.10
N ASN A 305 -28.61 -22.84 10.30
CA ASN A 305 -29.97 -22.34 10.52
C ASN A 305 -29.87 -20.82 10.75
N LEU A 306 -30.24 -20.03 9.74
CA LEU A 306 -30.06 -18.57 9.74
C LEU A 306 -30.84 -17.84 10.85
N GLU A 307 -31.90 -18.45 11.38
CA GLU A 307 -32.69 -17.89 12.48
C GLU A 307 -32.04 -18.12 13.85
N ARG A 308 -31.25 -19.17 13.99
CA ARG A 308 -30.70 -19.60 15.29
C ARG A 308 -29.18 -19.46 15.41
N ASP A 309 -28.47 -19.81 14.36
CA ASP A 309 -27.03 -19.95 14.43
C ASP A 309 -26.30 -18.61 14.30
N VAL A 310 -25.09 -18.53 14.84
CA VAL A 310 -24.26 -17.33 14.84
C VAL A 310 -23.01 -17.56 14.00
N LEU A 311 -22.71 -16.64 13.07
CA LEU A 311 -21.42 -16.59 12.39
C LEU A 311 -20.41 -15.81 13.23
N PHE A 312 -19.26 -16.42 13.52
CA PHE A 312 -18.07 -15.75 14.02
C PHE A 312 -17.06 -15.60 12.88
N LEU A 313 -16.94 -14.38 12.35
CA LEU A 313 -16.00 -14.03 11.26
C LEU A 313 -14.78 -13.33 11.85
N ALA A 314 -13.60 -13.93 11.70
CA ALA A 314 -12.31 -13.37 12.10
C ALA A 314 -11.50 -12.96 10.87
N LEU A 315 -11.11 -11.69 10.79
CA LEU A 315 -10.33 -11.11 9.70
C LEU A 315 -9.00 -10.60 10.25
N SER A 316 -7.89 -11.01 9.67
CA SER A 316 -6.55 -10.57 10.07
C SER A 316 -5.71 -10.23 8.83
N SER A 317 -5.23 -8.98 8.75
CA SER A 317 -4.42 -8.47 7.65
C SER A 317 -3.87 -7.07 7.97
N HIS A 318 -3.08 -6.49 7.05
CA HIS A 318 -2.82 -5.05 7.07
C HIS A 318 -4.10 -4.28 6.73
N GLY A 319 -4.29 -3.14 7.40
CA GLY A 319 -5.40 -2.22 7.17
C GLY A 319 -4.94 -0.89 6.58
N LYS A 320 -5.81 -0.28 5.79
CA LYS A 320 -5.62 1.07 5.23
C LYS A 320 -6.82 1.96 5.59
N PRO A 321 -6.66 3.29 5.62
CA PRO A 321 -7.77 4.21 5.86
C PRO A 321 -8.96 3.96 4.93
N GLY A 322 -10.18 4.22 5.39
CA GLY A 322 -11.40 4.05 4.60
C GLY A 322 -11.90 2.60 4.55
N ALA A 323 -11.81 1.86 5.66
CA ALA A 323 -12.30 0.49 5.79
C ALA A 323 -11.79 -0.45 4.69
N ARG A 324 -10.47 -0.55 4.52
CA ARG A 324 -9.83 -1.40 3.52
C ARG A 324 -8.84 -2.36 4.17
N LEU A 325 -9.02 -3.66 3.94
CA LEU A 325 -8.05 -4.70 4.28
C LEU A 325 -7.23 -5.08 3.06
N VAL A 326 -5.91 -5.11 3.23
CA VAL A 326 -4.98 -5.55 2.18
C VAL A 326 -5.15 -7.03 1.96
N VAL A 327 -5.27 -7.43 0.70
CA VAL A 327 -5.29 -8.83 0.29
C VAL A 327 -4.13 -9.06 -0.66
N ASP A 328 -3.20 -9.91 -0.26
CA ASP A 328 -1.97 -10.19 -1.01
C ASP A 328 -1.52 -11.63 -0.76
N ASN A 329 -1.40 -12.42 -1.81
CA ASN A 329 -0.80 -13.75 -1.74
C ASN A 329 0.60 -13.79 -2.38
N GLY A 330 1.08 -12.66 -2.90
CA GLY A 330 2.39 -12.50 -3.54
C GLY A 330 2.45 -12.91 -5.01
N ALA A 331 1.47 -13.63 -5.54
CA ALA A 331 1.45 -14.11 -6.92
C ALA A 331 0.31 -13.53 -7.76
N LEU A 332 -0.87 -13.35 -7.16
CA LEU A 332 -2.07 -12.91 -7.86
C LEU A 332 -2.37 -11.43 -7.57
N PRO A 333 -2.82 -10.64 -8.56
CA PRO A 333 -3.39 -9.32 -8.34
C PRO A 333 -4.78 -9.49 -7.72
N LEU A 334 -4.88 -9.43 -6.40
CA LEU A 334 -6.12 -9.57 -5.65
C LEU A 334 -6.68 -8.21 -5.25
N ASP A 335 -8.00 -8.05 -5.36
CA ASP A 335 -8.70 -6.88 -4.83
C ASP A 335 -8.63 -6.84 -3.31
N TRP A 336 -8.53 -5.65 -2.74
CA TRP A 336 -8.63 -5.47 -1.29
C TRP A 336 -10.07 -5.60 -0.82
N LEU A 337 -10.26 -6.13 0.40
CA LEU A 337 -11.57 -6.24 1.01
C LEU A 337 -11.98 -4.89 1.61
N THR A 338 -13.06 -4.30 1.11
CA THR A 338 -13.62 -3.05 1.64
C THR A 338 -14.77 -3.30 2.59
N GLY A 339 -15.06 -2.30 3.46
CA GLY A 339 -16.20 -2.35 4.39
C GLY A 339 -17.53 -2.53 3.67
N ASP A 340 -17.76 -1.81 2.57
CA ASP A 340 -18.98 -1.94 1.74
C ASP A 340 -19.11 -3.32 1.10
N ALA A 341 -18.00 -3.87 0.57
CA ALA A 341 -18.00 -5.20 -0.02
C ALA A 341 -18.32 -6.26 1.03
N LEU A 342 -17.71 -6.19 2.21
CA LEU A 342 -17.96 -7.11 3.30
C LEU A 342 -19.43 -7.03 3.79
N ALA A 343 -19.94 -5.83 4.00
CA ALA A 343 -21.35 -5.62 4.40
C ALA A 343 -22.32 -6.19 3.37
N ARG A 344 -22.03 -5.99 2.08
CA ARG A 344 -22.84 -6.54 0.98
C ARG A 344 -22.81 -8.06 0.97
N MET A 345 -21.62 -8.68 1.05
CA MET A 345 -21.47 -10.15 1.10
C MET A 345 -22.23 -10.79 2.26
N LEU A 346 -22.19 -10.17 3.45
CA LEU A 346 -22.92 -10.66 4.63
C LEU A 346 -24.44 -10.55 4.46
N ARG A 347 -24.93 -9.51 3.80
CA ARG A 347 -26.37 -9.37 3.46
C ARG A 347 -26.79 -10.37 2.41
N GLU A 348 -26.00 -10.54 1.35
CA GLU A 348 -26.25 -11.51 0.25
C GLU A 348 -26.32 -12.95 0.79
N ALA A 349 -25.48 -13.29 1.77
CA ALA A 349 -25.51 -14.59 2.43
C ALA A 349 -26.71 -14.78 3.36
N GLY A 350 -27.49 -13.75 3.68
CA GLY A 350 -28.65 -13.81 4.56
C GLY A 350 -28.31 -14.08 6.04
N ILE A 351 -27.04 -14.03 6.41
CA ILE A 351 -26.60 -14.33 7.78
C ILE A 351 -26.95 -13.15 8.69
N ARG A 352 -27.89 -13.34 9.59
CA ARG A 352 -28.41 -12.31 10.49
C ARG A 352 -27.51 -12.12 11.72
N TRP A 353 -27.21 -13.21 12.45
CA TRP A 353 -26.51 -13.20 13.72
C TRP A 353 -25.00 -13.28 13.52
N ARG A 354 -24.25 -12.20 13.83
CA ARG A 354 -22.85 -12.08 13.44
C ARG A 354 -21.97 -11.54 14.57
N VAL A 355 -20.78 -12.11 14.68
CA VAL A 355 -19.63 -11.55 15.39
C VAL A 355 -18.54 -11.35 14.35
N VAL A 356 -18.10 -10.12 14.12
CA VAL A 356 -17.04 -9.78 13.17
C VAL A 356 -15.87 -9.16 13.94
N VAL A 357 -14.72 -9.83 13.92
CA VAL A 357 -13.50 -9.36 14.58
C VAL A 357 -12.47 -9.03 13.53
N ILE A 358 -11.95 -7.80 13.54
CA ILE A 358 -11.04 -7.28 12.52
C ILE A 358 -9.73 -6.85 13.17
N SER A 359 -8.71 -7.67 12.99
CA SER A 359 -7.36 -7.42 13.48
C SER A 359 -6.53 -6.76 12.38
N ALA A 360 -6.57 -5.43 12.33
CA ALA A 360 -5.86 -4.61 11.35
C ALA A 360 -5.70 -3.16 11.82
N CYS A 361 -4.78 -2.42 11.22
CA CYS A 361 -4.76 -0.96 11.31
C CYS A 361 -6.05 -0.37 10.76
N HIS A 362 -6.51 0.75 11.28
CA HIS A 362 -7.70 1.48 10.82
C HIS A 362 -9.02 0.66 10.84
N ALA A 363 -9.03 -0.48 11.54
CA ALA A 363 -10.16 -1.43 11.53
C ALA A 363 -11.47 -0.83 12.04
N GLY A 364 -11.42 0.18 12.90
CA GLY A 364 -12.61 0.88 13.42
C GLY A 364 -13.49 1.50 12.32
N ALA A 365 -12.92 1.81 11.16
CA ALA A 365 -13.68 2.31 10.02
C ALA A 365 -14.72 1.30 9.50
N PHE A 366 -14.53 0.00 9.73
CA PHE A 366 -15.50 -1.04 9.34
C PHE A 366 -16.79 -1.01 10.17
N ILE A 367 -16.74 -0.44 11.36
CA ILE A 367 -17.91 -0.43 12.29
C ILE A 367 -19.10 0.25 11.62
N GLU A 368 -18.93 1.39 10.96
CA GLU A 368 -20.02 2.12 10.31
C GLU A 368 -20.70 1.32 9.19
N HIS A 369 -19.98 0.44 8.50
CA HIS A 369 -20.51 -0.40 7.43
C HIS A 369 -21.25 -1.66 7.94
N LEU A 370 -20.93 -2.10 9.17
CA LEU A 370 -21.34 -3.41 9.69
C LEU A 370 -22.27 -3.33 10.91
N ARG A 371 -22.37 -2.17 11.56
CA ARG A 371 -23.15 -2.03 12.78
C ARG A 371 -24.66 -2.18 12.53
N ASP A 372 -25.26 -3.05 13.27
CA ASP A 372 -26.70 -3.23 13.38
C ASP A 372 -27.05 -3.95 14.72
N PRO A 373 -28.33 -4.11 15.10
CA PRO A 373 -28.72 -4.77 16.34
C PRO A 373 -28.27 -6.25 16.42
N TYR A 374 -27.99 -6.90 15.31
CA TYR A 374 -27.68 -8.33 15.18
C TYR A 374 -26.20 -8.62 15.00
N THR A 375 -25.35 -7.58 15.04
CA THR A 375 -23.91 -7.70 14.77
C THR A 375 -23.07 -7.19 15.94
N VAL A 376 -22.11 -7.99 16.40
CA VAL A 376 -20.95 -7.50 17.16
C VAL A 376 -19.84 -7.21 16.17
N VAL A 377 -19.25 -6.01 16.23
CA VAL A 377 -18.03 -5.67 15.48
C VAL A 377 -16.94 -5.31 16.47
N ILE A 378 -15.80 -5.99 16.41
CA ILE A 378 -14.61 -5.70 17.23
C ILE A 378 -13.46 -5.34 16.31
N ALA A 379 -12.83 -4.20 16.54
CA ALA A 379 -11.77 -3.63 15.72
C ALA A 379 -10.50 -3.38 16.55
N ALA A 380 -9.36 -3.80 16.04
CA ALA A 380 -8.06 -3.71 16.71
C ALA A 380 -7.54 -2.28 16.89
N ALA A 381 -8.04 -1.33 16.10
CA ALA A 381 -7.62 0.07 16.15
C ALA A 381 -8.75 1.01 15.74
N ALA A 382 -8.69 2.28 16.15
CA ALA A 382 -9.62 3.33 15.70
C ALA A 382 -9.45 3.61 14.19
N PRO A 383 -10.43 4.28 13.52
CA PRO A 383 -10.38 4.54 12.08
C PRO A 383 -9.15 5.30 11.60
N ASP A 384 -8.59 6.13 12.46
CA ASP A 384 -7.43 7.00 12.22
C ASP A 384 -6.12 6.46 12.85
N ARG A 385 -6.11 5.21 13.37
CA ARG A 385 -4.99 4.65 14.14
C ARG A 385 -4.44 3.37 13.55
N ALA A 386 -3.11 3.21 13.71
CA ALA A 386 -2.46 1.92 13.45
C ALA A 386 -2.66 0.96 14.63
N SER A 387 -2.68 -0.34 14.34
CA SER A 387 -2.50 -1.42 15.32
C SER A 387 -1.04 -1.89 15.27
N PHE A 388 -0.54 -2.49 16.37
CA PHE A 388 0.88 -2.81 16.51
C PHE A 388 1.15 -4.32 16.57
N GLY A 389 2.44 -4.66 16.34
CA GLY A 389 2.91 -6.04 16.43
C GLY A 389 2.92 -6.80 15.11
N CYS A 390 2.78 -6.12 13.95
CA CYS A 390 2.81 -6.74 12.62
C CYS A 390 4.23 -6.86 12.04
N ARG A 391 5.24 -7.21 12.86
CA ARG A 391 6.62 -7.46 12.40
C ARG A 391 6.83 -8.93 12.07
N ASP A 392 7.72 -9.23 11.12
CA ASP A 392 8.02 -10.61 10.68
C ASP A 392 8.57 -11.51 11.80
N SER A 393 9.24 -10.92 12.78
CA SER A 393 9.77 -11.63 13.95
C SER A 393 8.69 -12.09 14.95
N ARG A 394 7.44 -11.69 14.76
CA ARG A 394 6.35 -12.02 15.67
C ARG A 394 5.41 -13.07 15.09
N SER A 395 4.89 -13.90 15.97
CA SER A 395 3.90 -14.91 15.60
C SER A 395 2.45 -14.40 15.56
N ARG A 396 2.17 -13.21 16.14
CA ARG A 396 0.82 -12.61 16.25
C ARG A 396 0.90 -11.10 16.49
N SER A 397 -0.17 -10.37 16.14
CA SER A 397 -0.33 -8.97 16.50
C SER A 397 -0.54 -8.77 18.01
N TYR A 398 -0.37 -7.55 18.52
CA TYR A 398 -0.69 -7.25 19.93
C TYR A 398 -2.17 -7.48 20.23
N PHE A 399 -3.04 -7.17 19.27
CA PHE A 399 -4.46 -7.43 19.40
C PHE A 399 -4.76 -8.94 19.45
N GLY A 400 -4.19 -9.73 18.55
CA GLY A 400 -4.38 -11.18 18.53
C GLY A 400 -3.90 -11.86 19.81
N GLU A 401 -2.77 -11.40 20.38
CA GLU A 401 -2.31 -11.87 21.69
C GLU A 401 -3.29 -11.49 22.80
N ALA A 402 -3.61 -10.20 22.92
CA ALA A 402 -4.45 -9.72 24.03
C ALA A 402 -5.89 -10.25 23.94
N PHE A 403 -6.47 -10.32 22.74
CA PHE A 403 -7.86 -10.73 22.58
C PHE A 403 -8.02 -12.25 22.50
N TYR A 404 -7.39 -12.92 21.51
CA TYR A 404 -7.62 -14.36 21.29
C TYR A 404 -6.86 -15.23 22.28
N ARG A 405 -5.58 -14.90 22.60
CA ARG A 405 -4.78 -15.74 23.49
C ARG A 405 -5.18 -15.58 24.95
N ASP A 406 -5.32 -14.31 25.41
CA ASP A 406 -5.42 -14.03 26.84
C ASP A 406 -6.85 -13.75 27.29
N ALA A 407 -7.58 -12.83 26.66
CA ALA A 407 -8.87 -12.35 27.14
C ALA A 407 -10.05 -13.28 26.79
N LEU A 408 -10.14 -13.76 25.55
CA LEU A 408 -11.27 -14.57 25.08
C LEU A 408 -11.46 -15.88 25.87
N PRO A 409 -10.40 -16.61 26.27
CA PRO A 409 -10.58 -17.78 27.13
C PRO A 409 -11.02 -17.47 28.55
N ALA A 410 -10.57 -16.35 29.12
CA ALA A 410 -10.74 -16.03 30.54
C ALA A 410 -12.04 -15.24 30.84
N ALA A 411 -12.50 -14.43 29.88
CA ALA A 411 -13.60 -13.51 30.12
C ALA A 411 -14.99 -14.21 30.08
N PRO A 412 -15.96 -13.78 30.90
CA PRO A 412 -17.31 -14.36 30.91
C PRO A 412 -18.10 -14.04 29.63
N THR A 413 -17.88 -12.86 29.02
CA THR A 413 -18.58 -12.41 27.81
C THR A 413 -17.60 -11.84 26.78
N LEU A 414 -18.02 -11.74 25.52
CA LEU A 414 -17.22 -11.07 24.48
C LEU A 414 -16.94 -9.60 24.80
N ARG A 415 -17.88 -8.91 25.42
CA ARG A 415 -17.71 -7.52 25.86
C ARG A 415 -16.62 -7.41 26.93
N ALA A 416 -16.63 -8.30 27.91
CA ALA A 416 -15.58 -8.36 28.93
C ALA A 416 -14.21 -8.73 28.33
N ALA A 417 -14.18 -9.67 27.37
CA ALA A 417 -12.96 -10.03 26.65
C ALA A 417 -12.38 -8.84 25.90
N PHE A 418 -13.20 -8.08 25.18
CA PHE A 418 -12.79 -6.87 24.49
C PHE A 418 -12.27 -5.80 25.45
N GLY A 419 -12.94 -5.58 26.57
CA GLY A 419 -12.50 -4.62 27.60
C GLY A 419 -11.13 -4.98 28.17
N ALA A 420 -10.93 -6.24 28.56
CA ALA A 420 -9.66 -6.74 29.08
C ALA A 420 -8.51 -6.63 28.06
N ALA A 421 -8.78 -7.02 26.81
CA ALA A 421 -7.81 -6.90 25.72
C ALA A 421 -7.43 -5.44 25.46
N SER A 422 -8.41 -4.53 25.37
CA SER A 422 -8.18 -3.10 25.14
C SER A 422 -7.32 -2.47 26.23
N GLN A 423 -7.56 -2.81 27.51
CA GLN A 423 -6.74 -2.36 28.63
C GLN A 423 -5.31 -2.91 28.56
N ALA A 424 -5.15 -4.20 28.21
CA ALA A 424 -3.83 -4.82 28.07
C ALA A 424 -3.01 -4.16 26.94
N ILE A 425 -3.66 -3.89 25.81
CA ILE A 425 -3.06 -3.19 24.67
C ILE A 425 -2.64 -1.77 25.09
N ALA A 426 -3.53 -1.01 25.71
CA ALA A 426 -3.23 0.36 26.15
C ALA A 426 -2.08 0.43 27.17
N ARG A 427 -1.98 -0.54 28.09
CA ARG A 427 -0.81 -0.65 29.00
C ARG A 427 0.48 -0.90 28.25
N ARG A 428 0.47 -1.83 27.29
CA ARG A 428 1.64 -2.19 26.49
C ARG A 428 2.10 -1.03 25.61
N GLU A 429 1.18 -0.37 24.94
CA GLU A 429 1.46 0.78 24.07
C GLU A 429 2.08 1.95 24.86
N ARG A 430 1.55 2.24 26.05
CA ARG A 430 2.15 3.25 26.95
C ARG A 430 3.56 2.87 27.38
N ALA A 431 3.79 1.61 27.76
CA ALA A 431 5.12 1.14 28.18
C ALA A 431 6.17 1.24 27.06
N LEU A 432 5.73 1.14 25.80
CA LEU A 432 6.59 1.22 24.61
C LEU A 432 6.62 2.61 23.98
N GLY A 433 5.91 3.61 24.52
CA GLY A 433 5.84 4.95 23.96
C GLY A 433 5.12 5.06 22.62
N TYR A 434 4.25 4.10 22.30
CA TYR A 434 3.50 4.11 21.04
C TYR A 434 2.30 5.05 21.07
N VAL A 435 1.94 5.60 19.92
CA VAL A 435 0.68 6.29 19.75
C VAL A 435 -0.47 5.29 19.95
N PRO A 436 -1.42 5.52 20.87
CA PRO A 436 -2.45 4.55 21.20
C PRO A 436 -3.27 4.10 19.99
N SER A 437 -3.43 2.78 19.80
CA SER A 437 -4.26 2.21 18.72
C SER A 437 -5.76 2.41 18.96
N ARG A 438 -6.21 2.52 20.21
CA ARG A 438 -7.61 2.74 20.61
C ARG A 438 -8.56 1.71 19.98
N PRO A 439 -8.50 0.42 20.36
CA PRO A 439 -9.44 -0.58 19.89
C PRO A 439 -10.88 -0.13 20.10
N GLN A 440 -11.77 -0.45 19.16
CA GLN A 440 -13.17 -0.05 19.17
C GLN A 440 -14.09 -1.25 18.99
N ALA A 441 -15.32 -1.16 19.48
CA ALA A 441 -16.32 -2.18 19.25
C ALA A 441 -17.74 -1.61 19.19
N HIS A 442 -18.56 -2.27 18.40
CA HIS A 442 -20.01 -2.16 18.42
C HIS A 442 -20.59 -3.49 18.90
N PHE A 443 -21.52 -3.42 19.83
CA PHE A 443 -22.24 -4.58 20.36
C PHE A 443 -23.72 -4.39 20.12
N GLY A 444 -24.27 -5.08 19.12
CA GLY A 444 -25.70 -5.08 18.84
C GLY A 444 -26.47 -5.78 19.94
N ALA A 445 -27.55 -5.15 20.43
CA ALA A 445 -28.30 -5.64 21.61
C ALA A 445 -28.91 -7.02 21.40
N GLU A 446 -29.35 -7.32 20.17
CA GLU A 446 -30.01 -8.61 19.88
C GLU A 446 -28.98 -9.76 19.87
N VAL A 447 -27.81 -9.55 19.22
CA VAL A 447 -26.79 -10.61 19.17
C VAL A 447 -26.12 -10.82 20.52
N GLU A 448 -25.99 -9.79 21.38
CA GLU A 448 -25.50 -9.98 22.75
C GLU A 448 -26.43 -10.87 23.56
N ARG A 449 -27.77 -10.64 23.51
CA ARG A 449 -28.75 -11.52 24.17
C ARG A 449 -28.68 -12.95 23.63
N LYS A 450 -28.47 -13.10 22.31
CA LYS A 450 -28.33 -14.40 21.67
C LYS A 450 -27.08 -15.14 22.16
N LEU A 451 -25.93 -14.46 22.24
CA LEU A 451 -24.69 -15.04 22.74
C LEU A 451 -24.77 -15.43 24.22
N ALA A 452 -25.38 -14.58 25.04
CA ALA A 452 -25.62 -14.90 26.46
C ALA A 452 -26.49 -16.16 26.63
N ALA A 453 -27.55 -16.31 25.82
CA ALA A 453 -28.38 -17.52 25.82
C ALA A 453 -27.61 -18.77 25.39
N LEU A 454 -26.73 -18.67 24.38
CA LEU A 454 -25.85 -19.76 23.94
C LEU A 454 -24.87 -20.18 25.04
N GLU A 455 -24.26 -19.22 25.72
CA GLU A 455 -23.32 -19.47 26.82
C GLU A 455 -24.01 -20.10 28.03
N ALA A 456 -25.20 -19.62 28.40
CA ALA A 456 -25.99 -20.20 29.48
C ALA A 456 -26.43 -21.64 29.17
N ALA A 457 -26.91 -21.94 27.97
CA ALA A 457 -27.30 -23.27 27.53
C ALA A 457 -26.14 -24.28 27.60
N ARG A 458 -24.92 -23.83 27.28
CA ARG A 458 -23.71 -24.67 27.43
C ARG A 458 -23.38 -24.98 28.87
N CYS A 459 -23.47 -24.02 29.77
CA CYS A 459 -23.24 -24.25 31.19
C CYS A 459 -24.27 -25.28 31.76
N ALA A 460 -25.51 -25.19 31.34
CA ALA A 460 -26.55 -26.16 31.73
C ALA A 460 -26.33 -27.58 31.16
N GLY A 461 -25.77 -27.69 29.95
CA GLY A 461 -25.47 -28.97 29.28
C GLY A 461 -24.24 -29.70 29.81
N VAL A 462 -23.25 -28.99 30.34
CA VAL A 462 -22.02 -29.57 30.91
C VAL A 462 -22.31 -30.41 32.17
N THR A 463 -23.42 -30.14 32.85
CA THR A 463 -23.88 -30.95 34.02
C THR A 463 -24.55 -32.26 33.63
N ARG A 464 -24.85 -32.52 32.34
CA ARG A 464 -25.67 -33.69 31.94
C ARG A 464 -24.93 -34.81 31.21
N GLU A 465 -23.82 -34.54 30.53
CA GLU A 465 -23.05 -35.61 29.86
C GLU A 465 -21.59 -35.18 29.67
N SER A 466 -20.65 -35.91 30.24
CA SER A 466 -19.24 -35.91 29.92
C SER A 466 -19.03 -36.53 28.54
N LEU A 467 -19.41 -35.81 27.47
CA LEU A 467 -19.03 -36.19 26.10
C LEU A 467 -17.51 -35.98 25.91
N PRO A 468 -16.83 -36.96 25.30
CA PRO A 468 -15.41 -36.79 24.98
C PRO A 468 -15.26 -35.56 24.09
N ARG A 469 -14.67 -34.48 24.64
CA ARG A 469 -14.27 -33.31 23.88
C ARG A 469 -13.36 -33.83 22.79
N LEU A 470 -13.74 -33.73 21.51
CA LEU A 470 -12.81 -33.89 20.40
C LEU A 470 -11.62 -33.01 20.75
N ALA A 471 -10.46 -33.66 20.97
CA ALA A 471 -9.26 -32.95 21.41
C ALA A 471 -9.04 -31.74 20.48
N PRO A 472 -8.73 -30.55 21.01
CA PRO A 472 -8.48 -29.34 20.21
C PRO A 472 -7.47 -29.58 19.07
N GLN A 473 -6.58 -30.52 19.25
CA GLN A 473 -5.62 -31.01 18.25
C GLN A 473 -6.29 -31.64 17.01
N LEU A 474 -7.35 -32.44 17.16
CA LEU A 474 -8.09 -33.01 16.03
C LEU A 474 -8.84 -31.94 15.22
N ALA A 475 -9.32 -30.89 15.87
CA ALA A 475 -9.96 -29.77 15.21
C ALA A 475 -8.97 -28.95 14.38
N MET A 476 -7.77 -28.71 14.89
CA MET A 476 -6.70 -28.03 14.17
C MET A 476 -6.20 -28.88 12.98
N GLN A 477 -6.09 -30.18 13.17
CA GLN A 477 -5.72 -31.14 12.11
C GLN A 477 -6.78 -31.18 10.98
N ARG A 478 -8.06 -31.13 11.31
CA ARG A 478 -9.16 -31.04 10.31
C ARG A 478 -9.11 -29.75 9.50
N LEU A 479 -8.63 -28.66 10.08
CA LEU A 479 -8.46 -27.37 9.42
C LEU A 479 -7.09 -27.27 8.68
N GLY A 480 -6.21 -28.28 8.75
CA GLY A 480 -4.86 -28.20 8.16
C GLY A 480 -3.97 -27.15 8.82
N LEU A 481 -4.28 -26.73 10.06
CA LEU A 481 -3.51 -25.73 10.76
C LEU A 481 -2.42 -26.38 11.62
N ALA A 482 -1.19 -25.84 11.56
CA ALA A 482 -0.08 -26.32 12.36
C ALA A 482 -0.37 -26.21 13.86
N PRO A 483 0.14 -27.13 14.70
CA PRO A 483 0.06 -27.02 16.14
C PRO A 483 0.67 -25.69 16.59
N LEU A 484 -0.11 -24.89 17.30
CA LEU A 484 0.38 -23.67 17.92
C LEU A 484 0.91 -24.00 19.31
N ASP A 485 1.93 -23.24 19.73
CA ASP A 485 2.44 -23.28 21.10
C ASP A 485 1.28 -23.32 22.12
N PRO A 486 1.23 -24.27 23.04
CA PRO A 486 0.15 -24.34 24.02
C PRO A 486 0.21 -23.09 24.88
N GLY A 487 -0.61 -22.10 24.55
CA GLY A 487 -0.82 -20.96 25.46
C GLY A 487 -1.36 -21.45 26.81
N PRO A 488 -1.48 -20.58 27.82
CA PRO A 488 -1.98 -20.95 29.12
C PRO A 488 -3.30 -21.73 28.98
N GLU A 489 -3.37 -22.87 29.69
CA GLU A 489 -4.59 -23.66 29.76
C GLU A 489 -5.77 -22.76 30.13
N PRO A 490 -6.91 -22.91 29.47
CA PRO A 490 -8.12 -22.20 29.87
C PRO A 490 -8.40 -22.54 31.33
N ALA A 491 -8.50 -21.53 32.19
CA ALA A 491 -8.97 -21.71 33.55
C ALA A 491 -10.31 -22.48 33.49
N GLU A 492 -10.43 -23.56 34.26
CA GLU A 492 -11.68 -24.29 34.39
C GLU A 492 -12.79 -23.29 34.76
N ARG A 493 -13.72 -23.09 33.84
CA ARG A 493 -14.87 -22.21 34.12
C ARG A 493 -15.83 -22.95 34.98
N SER A 494 -15.87 -22.61 36.26
CA SER A 494 -16.96 -23.00 37.12
C SER A 494 -18.20 -22.25 36.68
N CYS A 495 -19.21 -22.97 36.19
CA CYS A 495 -20.53 -22.42 35.89
C CYS A 495 -21.33 -22.00 37.15
N HIS A 496 -20.73 -22.15 38.31
CA HIS A 496 -21.38 -21.92 39.61
C HIS A 496 -20.85 -20.72 40.41
N ASP A 497 -19.90 -19.95 39.90
CA ASP A 497 -19.33 -18.85 40.69
C ASP A 497 -20.04 -17.52 40.40
N GLU A 498 -21.16 -17.30 41.11
CA GLU A 498 -21.87 -16.01 41.15
C GLU A 498 -21.06 -14.87 41.82
N ARG A 499 -19.80 -15.12 42.26
CA ARG A 499 -18.96 -14.17 43.00
C ARG A 499 -17.86 -13.48 42.17
N ILE A 500 -18.00 -13.37 40.87
CA ILE A 500 -17.02 -12.63 40.07
C ILE A 500 -17.49 -11.18 39.82
N HIS A 501 -17.58 -10.40 40.89
CA HIS A 501 -17.51 -8.93 40.84
C HIS A 501 -16.17 -8.40 41.34
N GLN A 502 -15.07 -9.20 41.30
CA GLN A 502 -13.74 -8.66 41.53
C GLN A 502 -13.05 -8.35 40.19
N PRO A 503 -12.43 -7.17 40.06
CA PRO A 503 -11.74 -6.79 38.82
C PRO A 503 -10.62 -7.79 38.50
N VAL A 504 -10.50 -8.16 37.25
CA VAL A 504 -9.47 -9.05 36.66
C VAL A 504 -8.02 -8.63 37.00
N GLU A 505 -7.83 -7.48 37.61
CA GLU A 505 -6.55 -6.91 38.05
C GLU A 505 -5.75 -7.82 38.98
N HIS A 506 -6.40 -8.64 39.81
CA HIS A 506 -5.70 -9.43 40.84
C HIS A 506 -5.04 -10.72 40.31
N GLN A 507 -5.55 -11.29 39.20
CA GLN A 507 -5.02 -12.52 38.62
C GLN A 507 -3.83 -12.25 37.66
N LEU A 508 -3.74 -11.06 37.08
CA LEU A 508 -2.63 -10.67 36.20
C LEU A 508 -1.37 -10.22 36.95
N ARG A 509 -1.47 -9.87 38.25
CA ARG A 509 -0.32 -9.47 39.08
C ARG A 509 0.62 -10.61 39.49
N ARG A 510 0.24 -11.86 39.31
CA ARG A 510 1.05 -13.02 39.72
C ARG A 510 1.97 -13.58 38.63
N ARG A 511 2.11 -12.93 37.50
CA ARG A 511 3.02 -13.37 36.43
C ARG A 511 4.24 -12.46 36.38
N THR A 512 5.40 -13.07 36.49
CA THR A 512 6.76 -12.54 36.41
C THR A 512 6.92 -11.49 35.32
N PRO A 513 7.71 -10.42 35.53
CA PRO A 513 7.99 -9.43 34.50
C PRO A 513 8.71 -10.11 33.33
N LEU A 514 8.17 -9.96 32.13
CA LEU A 514 8.88 -10.30 30.90
C LEU A 514 10.17 -9.46 30.83
N ALA A 515 11.30 -10.14 30.76
CA ALA A 515 12.60 -9.53 30.56
C ALA A 515 12.54 -8.57 29.35
N ALA A 516 12.94 -7.34 29.59
CA ALA A 516 13.07 -6.32 28.56
C ALA A 516 14.20 -6.74 27.61
N VAL A 517 13.84 -7.08 26.38
CA VAL A 517 14.78 -7.17 25.27
C VAL A 517 14.92 -5.75 24.70
N PRO A 518 16.12 -5.18 24.60
CA PRO A 518 16.31 -3.86 24.02
C PRO A 518 16.03 -3.92 22.52
N ASP A 519 14.86 -3.42 22.11
CA ASP A 519 14.54 -3.21 20.70
C ASP A 519 15.32 -2.00 20.19
N GLY A 520 16.24 -2.26 19.27
CA GLY A 520 16.89 -1.22 18.48
C GLY A 520 15.82 -0.34 17.80
N ILE A 521 16.00 0.96 17.92
CA ILE A 521 15.11 1.99 17.41
C ILE A 521 15.23 2.01 15.88
N ASP A 522 14.31 1.38 15.18
CA ASP A 522 14.11 1.60 13.75
C ASP A 522 12.78 2.30 13.52
N HIS A 523 12.85 3.62 13.38
CA HIS A 523 11.77 4.46 12.90
C HIS A 523 11.62 4.33 11.38
N HIS A 524 10.99 3.26 10.92
CA HIS A 524 10.39 3.23 9.60
C HIS A 524 8.88 3.09 9.75
N ALA A 525 8.23 4.26 9.83
CA ALA A 525 6.80 4.37 9.64
C ALA A 525 6.47 3.96 8.21
N GLU A 526 5.73 2.90 8.04
CA GLU A 526 5.08 2.56 6.78
C GLU A 526 4.15 3.71 6.34
N ARG A 527 4.52 4.37 5.25
CA ARG A 527 3.61 5.21 4.47
C ARG A 527 3.11 4.44 3.26
#